data_a8ee64d34854628c53c2e8e20abbf1b5
#
_entry.id   a8ee64d34854628c53c2e8e20abbf1b5
#
_cell.length_a   1.000
_cell.length_b   1.000
_cell.length_c   1.000
_cell.angle_alpha   90.00
_cell.angle_beta   90.00
_cell.angle_gamma   90.00
#
_symmetry.space_group_name_H-M   'P 1'
#
loop_
_entity.id
_entity.type
_entity.pdbx_description
1 polymer ?
#
loop_
_entity_poly.entity_id
_entity_poly.type
_entity_poly.pdbx_seq_one_letter_code
_entity_poly.pdbx_strand_id
1 'polypeptide(L)'
;MSKKEQIIEEIRKIYDPELPVNIYELGLIYDIKVNDEKFDFIKMTLTTPNCPVAESLPKEVKDGAMQVEGIEDVDLELVWDPPWNKDMMSEAAKLELNL
;
A
#
# COMPACT_ATOMS: atom_id res chain seq x y z
N MET A 1 -7.32 17.63 -4.09
CA MET A 1 -6.29 16.70 -3.59
C MET A 1 -5.25 16.43 -4.66
N SER A 2 -4.00 16.26 -4.28
CA SER A 2 -2.97 15.87 -5.21
C SER A 2 -3.21 14.43 -5.71
N LYS A 3 -2.57 14.06 -6.81
CA LYS A 3 -2.66 12.68 -7.30
C LYS A 3 -2.17 11.68 -6.25
N LYS A 4 -1.07 12.03 -5.56
CA LYS A 4 -0.53 11.18 -4.51
C LYS A 4 -1.56 10.94 -3.40
N GLU A 5 -2.26 11.99 -2.97
CA GLU A 5 -3.28 11.86 -1.93
C GLU A 5 -4.46 11.01 -2.39
N GLN A 6 -4.86 11.15 -3.65
CA GLN A 6 -5.93 10.34 -4.22
C GLN A 6 -5.54 8.85 -4.26
N ILE A 7 -4.28 8.57 -4.60
CA ILE A 7 -3.77 7.21 -4.61
C ILE A 7 -3.77 6.64 -3.19
N ILE A 8 -3.35 7.43 -2.21
CA ILE A 8 -3.36 7.01 -0.81
C ILE A 8 -4.78 6.68 -0.36
N GLU A 9 -5.76 7.49 -0.74
CA GLU A 9 -7.15 7.23 -0.40
C GLU A 9 -7.65 5.90 -0.97
N GLU A 10 -7.25 5.57 -2.19
CA GLU A 10 -7.61 4.28 -2.78
C GLU A 10 -6.91 3.12 -2.05
N ILE A 11 -5.65 3.30 -1.68
CA ILE A 11 -4.91 2.28 -0.94
C ILE A 11 -5.53 2.02 0.42
N ARG A 12 -6.04 3.07 1.07
CA ARG A 12 -6.69 2.93 2.39
C ARG A 12 -7.96 2.09 2.35
N LYS A 13 -8.49 1.80 1.19
CA LYS A 13 -9.66 0.93 1.04
C LYS A 13 -9.29 -0.54 0.97
N ILE A 14 -7.99 -0.85 0.90
CA ILE A 14 -7.48 -2.21 0.76
C ILE A 14 -7.03 -2.71 2.13
N TYR A 15 -7.54 -3.85 2.54
CA TYR A 15 -7.24 -4.44 3.84
C TYR A 15 -6.47 -5.73 3.67
N ASP A 16 -5.53 -5.97 4.58
CA ASP A 16 -4.87 -7.27 4.69
C ASP A 16 -5.93 -8.28 5.16
N PRO A 17 -6.05 -9.43 4.51
CA PRO A 17 -7.09 -10.40 4.89
C PRO A 17 -6.93 -11.00 6.29
N GLU A 18 -5.75 -10.88 6.86
CA GLU A 18 -5.48 -11.41 8.20
C GLU A 18 -5.64 -10.38 9.32
N LEU A 19 -5.68 -9.10 8.96
CA LEU A 19 -5.70 -8.01 9.94
C LEU A 19 -6.83 -7.02 9.62
N PRO A 20 -7.55 -6.52 10.65
CA PRO A 20 -8.66 -5.60 10.43
C PRO A 20 -8.22 -4.15 10.24
N VAL A 21 -7.09 -3.94 9.59
CA VAL A 21 -6.51 -2.62 9.35
C VAL A 21 -6.10 -2.52 7.89
N ASN A 22 -6.30 -1.35 7.28
CA ASN A 22 -5.90 -1.18 5.89
C ASN A 22 -4.38 -1.21 5.75
N ILE A 23 -3.91 -1.55 4.56
CA ILE A 23 -2.48 -1.76 4.32
C ILE A 23 -1.64 -0.48 4.42
N TYR A 24 -2.25 0.67 4.18
CA TYR A 24 -1.52 1.94 4.34
C TYR A 24 -1.17 2.18 5.80
N GLU A 25 -2.13 1.99 6.70
CA GLU A 25 -1.91 2.15 8.14
C GLU A 25 -1.01 1.07 8.71
N LEU A 26 -0.97 -0.11 8.08
CA LEU A 26 -0.05 -1.16 8.49
C LEU A 26 1.41 -0.84 8.18
N GLY A 27 1.65 0.18 7.34
CA GLY A 27 3.01 0.55 6.97
C GLY A 27 3.59 -0.30 5.87
N LEU A 28 2.74 -0.93 5.06
CA LEU A 28 3.20 -1.78 3.96
C LEU A 28 3.61 -0.98 2.73
N ILE A 29 3.21 0.28 2.65
CA ILE A 29 3.56 1.15 1.52
C ILE A 29 4.77 1.97 1.93
N TYR A 30 5.90 1.71 1.28
CA TYR A 30 7.17 2.38 1.62
C TYR A 30 7.37 3.69 0.88
N ASP A 31 6.92 3.77 -0.35
CA ASP A 31 7.10 5.00 -1.14
C ASP A 31 6.03 5.09 -2.21
N ILE A 32 5.63 6.31 -2.52
CA ILE A 32 4.70 6.60 -3.61
C ILE A 32 5.27 7.81 -4.33
N LYS A 33 5.57 7.66 -5.62
CA LYS A 33 6.06 8.76 -6.44
C LYS A 33 5.15 8.91 -7.65
N VAL A 34 4.67 10.12 -7.87
CA VAL A 34 3.83 10.42 -9.03
C VAL A 34 4.67 11.25 -10.01
N ASN A 35 4.85 10.73 -11.21
CA ASN A 35 5.63 11.38 -12.26
C ASN A 35 4.68 11.93 -13.31
N ASP A 36 4.78 13.24 -13.58
CA ASP A 36 3.95 13.96 -14.56
C ASP A 36 2.46 13.78 -14.37
N GLU A 37 2.03 13.41 -13.17
CA GLU A 37 0.64 13.17 -12.79
C GLU A 37 -0.05 12.08 -13.62
N LYS A 38 0.72 11.27 -14.36
CA LYS A 38 0.20 10.19 -15.22
C LYS A 38 0.73 8.84 -14.83
N PHE A 39 1.97 8.79 -14.32
CA PHE A 39 2.61 7.56 -13.93
C PHE A 39 2.85 7.56 -12.44
N ASP A 40 2.59 6.45 -11.82
CA ASP A 40 2.81 6.28 -10.41
C ASP A 40 3.80 5.13 -10.18
N PHE A 41 4.69 5.33 -9.23
CA PHE A 41 5.63 4.31 -8.80
C PHE A 41 5.39 4.05 -7.32
N ILE A 42 5.07 2.80 -6.98
CA ILE A 42 4.77 2.41 -5.60
C ILE A 42 5.75 1.34 -5.16
N LYS A 43 6.40 1.57 -4.01
CA LYS A 43 7.19 0.54 -3.33
C LYS A 43 6.39 0.05 -2.15
N MET A 44 6.22 -1.25 -2.04
CA MET A 44 5.49 -1.83 -0.93
C MET A 44 6.14 -3.14 -0.48
N THR A 45 5.75 -3.59 0.70
CA THR A 45 6.16 -4.89 1.23
C THR A 45 4.94 -5.62 1.75
N LEU A 46 5.16 -6.83 2.26
CA LEU A 46 4.14 -7.64 2.89
C LEU A 46 4.61 -8.04 4.28
N THR A 47 3.67 -8.44 5.14
CA THR A 47 4.00 -8.82 6.51
C THR A 47 4.83 -10.09 6.59
N THR A 48 4.72 -10.95 5.59
CA THR A 48 5.51 -12.19 5.52
C THR A 48 5.71 -12.58 4.05
N PRO A 49 6.93 -13.07 3.70
CA PRO A 49 7.20 -13.48 2.32
C PRO A 49 6.43 -14.71 1.87
N ASN A 50 5.92 -15.49 2.82
CA ASN A 50 5.17 -16.70 2.52
C ASN A 50 3.65 -16.50 2.57
N CYS A 51 3.23 -15.24 2.58
CA CYS A 51 1.80 -14.91 2.63
C CYS A 51 1.13 -15.29 1.30
N PRO A 52 -0.01 -15.99 1.32
CA PRO A 52 -0.72 -16.33 0.08
C PRO A 52 -1.24 -15.11 -0.67
N VAL A 53 -1.26 -13.95 -0.06
CA VAL A 53 -1.65 -12.70 -0.72
C VAL A 53 -0.49 -12.02 -1.43
N ALA A 54 0.69 -12.67 -1.49
CA ALA A 54 1.87 -12.08 -2.13
C ALA A 54 1.64 -11.74 -3.60
N GLU A 55 0.70 -12.39 -4.26
CA GLU A 55 0.36 -12.11 -5.64
C GLU A 55 -0.89 -11.23 -5.79
N SER A 56 -1.85 -11.38 -4.88
CA SER A 56 -3.13 -10.68 -4.99
C SER A 56 -3.10 -9.28 -4.39
N LEU A 57 -2.43 -9.08 -3.27
CA LEU A 57 -2.40 -7.78 -2.61
C LEU A 57 -1.71 -6.69 -3.45
N PRO A 58 -0.53 -6.95 -4.03
CA PRO A 58 0.08 -5.97 -4.95
C PRO A 58 -0.82 -5.63 -6.13
N LYS A 59 -1.53 -6.62 -6.66
CA LYS A 59 -2.45 -6.40 -7.76
C LYS A 59 -3.59 -5.48 -7.32
N GLU A 60 -4.14 -5.67 -6.13
CA GLU A 60 -5.19 -4.81 -5.60
C GLU A 60 -4.71 -3.36 -5.46
N VAL A 61 -3.47 -3.17 -4.99
CA VAL A 61 -2.87 -1.84 -4.86
C VAL A 61 -2.74 -1.19 -6.23
N LYS A 62 -2.22 -1.93 -7.20
CA LYS A 62 -2.07 -1.40 -8.56
C LYS A 62 -3.42 -1.03 -9.16
N ASP A 63 -4.41 -1.92 -9.03
CA ASP A 63 -5.75 -1.67 -9.55
C ASP A 63 -6.39 -0.46 -8.86
N GLY A 64 -6.23 -0.33 -7.56
CA GLY A 64 -6.74 0.82 -6.82
C GLY A 64 -6.11 2.13 -7.28
N ALA A 65 -4.79 2.14 -7.47
CA ALA A 65 -4.10 3.33 -7.95
C ALA A 65 -4.53 3.69 -9.38
N MET A 66 -4.81 2.69 -10.21
CA MET A 66 -5.30 2.92 -11.57
C MET A 66 -6.70 3.52 -11.63
N GLN A 67 -7.47 3.44 -10.53
CA GLN A 67 -8.78 4.06 -10.45
C GLN A 67 -8.70 5.58 -10.34
N VAL A 68 -7.56 6.12 -9.98
CA VAL A 68 -7.38 7.57 -9.85
C VAL A 68 -7.41 8.19 -11.25
N GLU A 69 -8.28 9.19 -11.42
CA GLU A 69 -8.43 9.86 -12.72
C GLU A 69 -7.12 10.51 -13.16
N GLY A 70 -6.75 10.25 -14.41
CA GLY A 70 -5.53 10.81 -14.99
C GLY A 70 -4.30 9.91 -14.87
N ILE A 71 -4.35 8.87 -14.05
CA ILE A 71 -3.26 7.89 -13.95
C ILE A 71 -3.35 6.93 -15.14
N GLU A 72 -2.29 6.88 -15.93
CA GLU A 72 -2.24 6.01 -17.11
C GLU A 72 -1.56 4.68 -16.83
N ASP A 73 -0.61 4.66 -15.90
CA ASP A 73 0.10 3.43 -15.56
C ASP A 73 0.63 3.50 -14.14
N VAL A 74 0.76 2.34 -13.53
CA VAL A 74 1.30 2.19 -12.18
C VAL A 74 2.40 1.13 -12.23
N ASP A 75 3.59 1.51 -11.79
CA ASP A 75 4.71 0.60 -11.61
C ASP A 75 4.81 0.27 -10.13
N LEU A 76 4.63 -1.00 -9.81
CA LEU A 76 4.66 -1.45 -8.42
C LEU A 76 5.83 -2.39 -8.20
N GLU A 77 6.65 -2.06 -7.21
CA GLU A 77 7.79 -2.88 -6.82
C GLU A 77 7.54 -3.45 -5.44
N LEU A 78 7.61 -4.78 -5.33
CA LEU A 78 7.52 -5.47 -4.06
C LEU A 78 8.93 -5.62 -3.51
N VAL A 79 9.17 -5.06 -2.31
CA VAL A 79 10.50 -5.06 -1.69
C VAL A 79 10.43 -5.73 -0.32
N TRP A 80 11.54 -6.32 0.09
CA TRP A 80 11.66 -7.02 1.37
C TRP A 80 12.69 -6.38 2.28
N ASP A 81 13.28 -5.28 1.85
CA ASP A 81 14.29 -4.55 2.61
C ASP A 81 13.95 -3.06 2.62
N PRO A 82 13.80 -2.43 3.78
CA PRO A 82 13.86 -3.04 5.11
C PRO A 82 12.70 -3.99 5.37
N PRO A 83 12.89 -5.03 6.18
CA PRO A 83 11.79 -5.95 6.50
C PRO A 83 10.73 -5.24 7.35
N TRP A 84 9.48 -5.58 7.08
CA TRP A 84 8.38 -5.00 7.81
C TRP A 84 8.37 -5.47 9.27
N ASN A 85 8.03 -4.55 10.19
CA ASN A 85 7.83 -4.89 11.59
C ASN A 85 6.69 -4.04 12.16
N LYS A 86 6.26 -4.38 13.38
CA LYS A 86 5.12 -3.73 14.02
C LYS A 86 5.33 -2.24 14.27
N ASP A 87 6.55 -1.80 14.41
CA ASP A 87 6.85 -0.39 14.64
C ASP A 87 6.55 0.49 13.42
N MET A 88 6.39 -0.12 12.28
CA MET A 88 6.04 0.59 11.05
C MET A 88 4.56 0.93 10.96
N MET A 89 3.73 0.34 11.81
CA MET A 89 2.31 0.65 11.85
C MET A 89 2.07 2.05 12.37
N SER A 90 0.99 2.69 11.86
CA SER A 90 0.53 3.95 12.44
C SER A 90 -0.01 3.70 13.84
N GLU A 91 -0.15 4.78 14.63
CA GLU A 91 -0.73 4.67 15.96
C GLU A 91 -2.17 4.16 15.90
N ALA A 92 -2.93 4.59 14.89
CA ALA A 92 -4.29 4.12 14.70
C ALA A 92 -4.34 2.60 14.49
N ALA A 93 -3.41 2.07 13.68
CA ALA A 93 -3.33 0.63 13.44
C ALA A 93 -2.98 -0.13 14.71
N LYS A 94 -2.04 0.40 15.48
CA LYS A 94 -1.63 -0.22 16.75
C LYS A 94 -2.79 -0.27 17.74
N LEU A 95 -3.57 0.79 17.81
CA LEU A 95 -4.74 0.83 18.70
C LEU A 95 -5.80 -0.17 18.25
N GLU A 96 -6.02 -0.28 16.95
CA GLU A 96 -7.00 -1.22 16.39
C GLU A 96 -6.63 -2.67 16.71
N LEU A 97 -5.34 -2.97 16.76
CA LEU A 97 -4.83 -4.31 17.01
C LEU A 97 -4.44 -4.54 18.48
N ASN A 98 -4.63 -3.55 19.34
CA ASN A 98 -4.28 -3.61 20.76
C ASN A 98 -2.78 -3.84 21.01
N LEU A 99 -1.95 -3.21 20.21
CA LEU A 99 -0.50 -3.32 20.35
C LEU A 99 0.10 -2.14 21.12
#